data_14a0492b628d923dc188e83e3daae128
#
_entry.id   14a0492b628d923dc188e83e3daae128
#
_cell.length_a   1.000
_cell.length_b   1.000
_cell.length_c   1.000
_cell.angle_alpha   90.00
_cell.angle_beta   90.00
_cell.angle_gamma   90.00
#
_symmetry.space_group_name_H-M   'P 1'
#
loop_
_entity.id
_entity.type
_entity.pdbx_description
1 polymer ?
#
loop_
_entity_poly.entity_id
_entity_poly.type
_entity_poly.pdbx_seq_one_letter_code
_entity_poly.pdbx_strand_id
1 'polypeptide(L)'
;MSICVAYRTYRRPGEKKRRKQKLLFAAWRVKGSPTDIRERYRRRFGIETSYRQRRQARIYTCTPDPHLRLVFVAISLLLRNLWVWIHERYLKEGGGETFTLRLERLRFKRLLEWINLAVIVLLHDGSIPYVDDTD
;
A
#
# COMPACT_ATOMS: atom_id res chain seq x y z
N MET A 1 -5.42 5.47 -32.05
CA MET A 1 -4.73 4.58 -31.10
C MET A 1 -3.28 4.51 -31.55
N SER A 2 -2.35 4.75 -30.64
CA SER A 2 -0.91 4.65 -30.90
C SER A 2 -0.30 3.56 -30.04
N ILE A 3 0.63 2.80 -30.63
CA ILE A 3 1.40 1.80 -29.90
C ILE A 3 2.77 2.40 -29.60
N CYS A 4 3.10 2.49 -28.32
CA CYS A 4 4.38 3.03 -27.85
C CYS A 4 5.26 1.88 -27.35
N VAL A 5 6.54 1.90 -27.75
CA VAL A 5 7.53 0.93 -27.30
C VAL A 5 8.50 1.62 -26.34
N ALA A 6 8.53 1.18 -25.11
CA ALA A 6 9.55 1.61 -24.15
C ALA A 6 10.48 0.46 -23.82
N TYR A 7 11.70 0.78 -23.41
CA TYR A 7 12.70 -0.21 -23.01
C TYR A 7 12.94 -0.14 -21.51
N ARG A 8 12.98 -1.31 -20.86
CA ARG A 8 13.41 -1.46 -19.48
C ARG A 8 14.72 -2.24 -19.43
N THR A 9 15.70 -1.70 -18.76
CA THR A 9 16.92 -2.44 -18.46
C THR A 9 16.75 -3.06 -17.06
N TYR A 10 16.96 -4.36 -16.93
CA TYR A 10 16.89 -5.05 -15.65
C TYR A 10 18.07 -6.03 -15.51
N ARG A 11 18.36 -6.40 -14.28
CA ARG A 11 19.41 -7.35 -13.93
C ARG A 11 18.78 -8.44 -13.07
N ARG A 12 18.97 -9.69 -13.43
CA ARG A 12 18.54 -10.81 -12.58
C ARG A 12 19.49 -10.94 -11.38
N PRO A 13 18.99 -11.33 -10.19
CA PRO A 13 19.86 -11.66 -9.07
C PRO A 13 20.90 -12.71 -9.49
N GLY A 14 22.20 -12.45 -9.21
CA GLY A 14 23.30 -13.35 -9.60
C GLY A 14 23.90 -13.14 -11.01
N GLU A 15 23.24 -12.40 -11.91
CA GLU A 15 23.81 -12.11 -13.25
C GLU A 15 24.59 -10.81 -13.27
N LYS A 16 25.79 -10.80 -13.90
CA LYS A 16 26.56 -9.55 -14.14
C LYS A 16 25.98 -8.73 -15.30
N LYS A 17 25.32 -9.36 -16.25
CA LYS A 17 24.84 -8.75 -17.50
C LYS A 17 23.48 -8.11 -17.34
N ARG A 18 23.34 -6.87 -17.78
CA ARG A 18 22.04 -6.18 -17.87
C ARG A 18 21.28 -6.64 -19.12
N ARG A 19 20.00 -6.97 -18.98
CA ARG A 19 19.10 -7.34 -20.07
C ARG A 19 18.17 -6.18 -20.39
N LYS A 20 17.84 -6.02 -21.69
CA LYS A 20 16.83 -5.07 -22.16
C LYS A 20 15.53 -5.83 -22.43
N GLN A 21 14.44 -5.32 -21.90
CA GLN A 21 13.09 -5.82 -22.15
C GLN A 21 12.29 -4.75 -22.89
N LYS A 22 11.63 -5.15 -23.98
CA LYS A 22 10.67 -4.30 -24.68
C LYS A 22 9.35 -4.31 -23.91
N LEU A 23 8.77 -3.13 -23.67
CA LEU A 23 7.47 -2.95 -23.06
C LEU A 23 6.58 -2.25 -24.09
N LEU A 24 5.45 -2.86 -24.41
CA LEU A 24 4.48 -2.33 -25.35
C LEU A 24 3.34 -1.70 -24.57
N PHE A 25 2.99 -0.45 -24.93
CA PHE A 25 1.86 0.27 -24.35
C PHE A 25 0.91 0.73 -25.46
N ALA A 26 -0.36 0.44 -25.31
CA ALA A 26 -1.41 1.04 -26.11
C ALA A 26 -1.83 2.37 -25.47
N ALA A 27 -1.70 3.46 -26.21
CA ALA A 27 -2.07 4.80 -25.76
C ALA A 27 -3.19 5.35 -26.65
N TRP A 28 -4.25 5.85 -26.02
CA TRP A 28 -5.35 6.52 -26.70
C TRP A 28 -5.36 8.00 -26.29
N ARG A 29 -5.19 8.89 -27.28
CA ARG A 29 -5.18 10.35 -27.07
C ARG A 29 -4.21 10.84 -25.98
N VAL A 30 -3.16 10.09 -25.70
CA VAL A 30 -2.12 10.48 -24.73
C VAL A 30 -0.97 11.12 -25.50
N LYS A 31 -0.66 12.38 -25.15
CA LYS A 31 0.53 13.08 -25.66
C LYS A 31 1.69 12.82 -24.70
N GLY A 32 2.87 12.61 -25.22
CA GLY A 32 4.11 12.43 -24.47
C GLY A 32 5.06 11.43 -25.11
N SER A 33 6.27 11.36 -24.60
CA SER A 33 7.28 10.40 -25.00
C SER A 33 6.92 8.97 -24.53
N PRO A 34 7.47 7.91 -25.12
CA PRO A 34 7.28 6.55 -24.62
C PRO A 34 7.68 6.37 -23.15
N THR A 35 8.65 7.14 -22.66
CA THR A 35 9.07 7.17 -21.28
C THR A 35 8.00 7.79 -20.37
N ASP A 36 7.34 8.88 -20.78
CA ASP A 36 6.28 9.53 -20.02
C ASP A 36 5.05 8.63 -19.91
N ILE A 37 4.71 7.94 -21.01
CA ILE A 37 3.60 6.98 -21.04
C ILE A 37 3.90 5.81 -20.08
N ARG A 38 5.14 5.32 -20.08
CA ARG A 38 5.58 4.30 -19.15
C ARG A 38 5.49 4.75 -17.69
N GLU A 39 5.90 5.98 -17.36
CA GLU A 39 5.82 6.53 -16.00
C GLU A 39 4.36 6.70 -15.56
N ARG A 40 3.47 7.18 -16.43
CA ARG A 40 2.02 7.27 -16.14
C ARG A 40 1.43 5.88 -15.87
N TYR A 41 1.79 4.89 -16.67
CA TYR A 41 1.35 3.51 -16.49
C TYR A 41 1.88 2.92 -15.18
N ARG A 42 3.13 3.21 -14.82
CA ARG A 42 3.75 2.79 -13.57
C ARG A 42 3.03 3.34 -12.35
N ARG A 43 2.55 4.59 -12.40
CA ARG A 43 1.74 5.18 -11.32
C ARG A 43 0.43 4.42 -11.11
N ARG A 44 -0.18 3.88 -12.16
CA ARG A 44 -1.36 3.02 -12.06
C ARG A 44 -1.08 1.75 -11.25
N PHE A 45 0.07 1.13 -11.41
CA PHE A 45 0.48 0.00 -10.56
C PHE A 45 0.54 0.35 -9.07
N GLY A 46 0.85 1.60 -8.73
CA GLY A 46 0.79 2.08 -7.35
C GLY A 46 -0.62 1.99 -6.77
N ILE A 47 -1.65 2.29 -7.58
CA ILE A 47 -3.06 2.18 -7.17
C ILE A 47 -3.43 0.71 -6.95
N GLU A 48 -3.10 -0.18 -7.87
CA GLU A 48 -3.38 -1.62 -7.75
C GLU A 48 -2.67 -2.24 -6.55
N THR A 49 -1.42 -1.86 -6.31
CA THR A 49 -0.66 -2.26 -5.12
C THR A 49 -1.32 -1.73 -3.84
N SER A 50 -1.85 -0.51 -3.87
CA SER A 50 -2.59 0.08 -2.76
C SER A 50 -3.85 -0.70 -2.40
N TYR A 51 -4.61 -1.13 -3.39
CA TYR A 51 -5.79 -1.98 -3.17
C TYR A 51 -5.41 -3.35 -2.61
N ARG A 52 -4.32 -3.94 -3.08
CA ARG A 52 -3.80 -5.21 -2.57
C ARG A 52 -3.34 -5.10 -1.12
N GLN A 53 -2.66 -4.01 -0.77
CA GLN A 53 -2.25 -3.72 0.60
C GLN A 53 -3.44 -3.46 1.52
N ARG A 54 -4.46 -2.70 1.06
CA ARG A 54 -5.69 -2.47 1.80
C ARG A 54 -6.38 -3.78 2.21
N ARG A 55 -6.33 -4.82 1.37
CA ARG A 55 -6.89 -6.14 1.70
C ARG A 55 -6.29 -6.75 2.97
N GLN A 56 -5.06 -6.40 3.34
CA GLN A 56 -4.42 -6.87 4.58
C GLN A 56 -5.07 -6.27 5.84
N ALA A 57 -5.59 -5.04 5.74
CA ALA A 57 -6.31 -4.37 6.83
C ALA A 57 -7.84 -4.53 6.71
N ARG A 58 -8.32 -5.41 5.83
CA ARG A 58 -9.75 -5.62 5.64
C ARG A 58 -10.33 -6.31 6.87
N ILE A 59 -11.32 -5.65 7.48
CA ILE A 59 -12.14 -6.25 8.52
C ILE A 59 -13.18 -7.15 7.84
N TYR A 60 -13.18 -8.43 8.20
CA TYR A 60 -14.17 -9.40 7.75
C TYR A 60 -15.37 -9.31 8.67
N THR A 61 -16.54 -9.05 8.10
CA THR A 61 -17.78 -8.91 8.85
C THR A 61 -18.94 -9.50 8.06
N CYS A 62 -19.86 -10.13 8.75
CA CYS A 62 -21.10 -10.65 8.20
C CYS A 62 -22.25 -9.63 8.29
N THR A 63 -21.99 -8.40 8.75
CA THR A 63 -23.04 -7.38 8.86
C THR A 63 -23.69 -7.08 7.49
N PRO A 64 -25.01 -7.04 7.40
CA PRO A 64 -25.71 -6.60 6.20
C PRO A 64 -25.69 -5.08 6.03
N ASP A 65 -25.39 -4.31 7.11
CA ASP A 65 -25.42 -2.86 7.11
C ASP A 65 -24.32 -2.26 6.20
N PRO A 66 -24.70 -1.50 5.15
CA PRO A 66 -23.75 -0.88 4.23
C PRO A 66 -22.95 0.24 4.88
N HIS A 67 -23.50 0.93 5.89
CA HIS A 67 -22.80 2.02 6.59
C HIS A 67 -21.65 1.48 7.42
N LEU A 68 -21.86 0.41 8.16
CA LEU A 68 -20.78 -0.26 8.90
C LEU A 68 -19.70 -0.81 7.96
N ARG A 69 -20.10 -1.38 6.82
CA ARG A 69 -19.13 -1.83 5.80
C ARG A 69 -18.29 -0.66 5.27
N LEU A 70 -18.91 0.51 5.04
CA LEU A 70 -18.19 1.70 4.61
C LEU A 70 -17.20 2.18 5.67
N VAL A 71 -17.60 2.20 6.95
CA VAL A 71 -16.70 2.55 8.08
C VAL A 71 -15.47 1.62 8.09
N PHE A 72 -15.65 0.32 7.95
CA PHE A 72 -14.53 -0.62 7.93
C PHE A 72 -13.60 -0.42 6.74
N VAL A 73 -14.15 -0.05 5.58
CA VAL A 73 -13.35 0.34 4.41
C VAL A 73 -12.57 1.61 4.70
N ALA A 74 -13.19 2.61 5.30
CA ALA A 74 -12.54 3.87 5.67
C ALA A 74 -11.39 3.63 6.66
N ILE A 75 -11.59 2.84 7.71
CA ILE A 75 -10.55 2.46 8.66
C ILE A 75 -9.37 1.78 7.93
N SER A 76 -9.63 0.85 7.03
CA SER A 76 -8.56 0.17 6.29
C SER A 76 -7.75 1.12 5.40
N LEU A 77 -8.38 2.16 4.84
CA LEU A 77 -7.72 3.20 4.07
C LEU A 77 -6.89 4.13 4.97
N LEU A 78 -7.42 4.51 6.14
CA LEU A 78 -6.69 5.33 7.11
C LEU A 78 -5.44 4.63 7.61
N LEU A 79 -5.53 3.35 7.97
CA LEU A 79 -4.38 2.54 8.41
C LEU A 79 -3.31 2.46 7.31
N ARG A 80 -3.72 2.29 6.06
CA ARG A 80 -2.78 2.31 4.94
C ARG A 80 -2.13 3.67 4.75
N ASN A 81 -2.89 4.76 4.84
CA ASN A 81 -2.35 6.11 4.71
C ASN A 81 -1.40 6.44 5.87
N LEU A 82 -1.73 6.03 7.09
CA LEU A 82 -0.84 6.11 8.24
C LEU A 82 0.49 5.39 7.99
N TRP A 83 0.44 4.17 7.44
CA TRP A 83 1.64 3.43 7.09
C TRP A 83 2.50 4.14 6.05
N VAL A 84 1.90 4.71 4.99
CA VAL A 84 2.61 5.50 3.99
C VAL A 84 3.23 6.74 4.62
N TRP A 85 2.48 7.45 5.48
CA TRP A 85 2.95 8.63 6.20
C TRP A 85 4.15 8.31 7.12
N ILE A 86 4.12 7.18 7.84
CA ILE A 86 5.26 6.72 8.66
C ILE A 86 6.50 6.52 7.78
N HIS A 87 6.35 5.89 6.61
CA HIS A 87 7.46 5.72 5.67
C HIS A 87 8.01 7.04 5.17
N GLU A 88 7.12 7.98 4.84
CA GLU A 88 7.52 9.29 4.33
C GLU A 88 8.22 10.12 5.41
N ARG A 89 7.71 10.09 6.64
CA ARG A 89 8.19 10.94 7.73
C ARG A 89 9.43 10.41 8.43
N TYR A 90 9.50 9.10 8.68
CA TYR A 90 10.50 8.51 9.56
C TYR A 90 11.45 7.54 8.87
N LEU A 91 11.06 6.94 7.75
CA LEU A 91 11.83 5.91 7.08
C LEU A 91 12.45 6.36 5.76
N LYS A 92 12.23 7.62 5.37
CA LYS A 92 12.81 8.22 4.17
C LYS A 92 14.30 8.46 4.41
N GLU A 93 15.15 7.90 3.56
CA GLU A 93 16.57 8.21 3.48
C GLU A 93 16.85 9.08 2.26
N GLY A 94 17.58 10.16 2.46
CA GLY A 94 18.05 11.05 1.40
C GLY A 94 17.03 12.14 1.00
N GLY A 95 17.56 13.31 0.64
CA GLY A 95 16.80 14.50 0.26
C GLY A 95 16.22 14.49 -1.17
N GLY A 96 15.99 13.32 -1.78
CA GLY A 96 15.46 13.24 -3.14
C GLY A 96 13.95 13.45 -3.20
N GLU A 97 13.47 14.03 -4.33
CA GLU A 97 12.05 14.26 -4.60
C GLU A 97 11.22 12.98 -4.78
N THR A 98 11.86 11.84 -5.02
CA THR A 98 11.18 10.57 -5.25
C THR A 98 11.02 9.77 -3.96
N PHE A 99 9.78 9.64 -3.50
CA PHE A 99 9.43 8.79 -2.37
C PHE A 99 9.38 7.31 -2.77
N THR A 100 10.12 6.46 -2.04
CA THR A 100 10.11 5.01 -2.22
C THR A 100 9.78 4.33 -0.88
N LEU A 101 8.81 3.43 -0.90
CA LEU A 101 8.46 2.65 0.29
C LEU A 101 9.58 1.65 0.63
N ARG A 102 10.09 1.69 1.86
CA ARG A 102 11.12 0.78 2.38
C ARG A 102 10.45 -0.42 3.07
N LEU A 103 10.01 -1.38 2.28
CA LEU A 103 9.28 -2.56 2.78
C LEU A 103 10.14 -3.44 3.70
N GLU A 104 11.45 -3.41 3.54
CA GLU A 104 12.41 -4.11 4.38
C GLU A 104 12.44 -3.57 5.82
N ARG A 105 12.13 -2.28 6.02
CA ARG A 105 12.10 -1.65 7.35
C ARG A 105 10.78 -1.85 8.06
N LEU A 106 9.66 -1.59 7.38
CA LEU A 106 8.34 -1.75 7.95
C LEU A 106 7.33 -2.24 6.91
N ARG A 107 6.96 -3.51 6.99
CA ARG A 107 5.85 -4.06 6.20
C ARG A 107 4.51 -3.64 6.77
N PHE A 108 3.53 -3.39 5.92
CA PHE A 108 2.19 -2.99 6.35
C PHE A 108 1.57 -4.01 7.33
N LYS A 109 1.71 -5.29 7.07
CA LYS A 109 1.26 -6.35 7.97
C LYS A 109 1.86 -6.22 9.38
N ARG A 110 3.15 -5.89 9.48
CA ARG A 110 3.84 -5.70 10.77
C ARG A 110 3.28 -4.51 11.55
N LEU A 111 2.97 -3.41 10.88
CA LEU A 111 2.29 -2.28 11.51
C LEU A 111 0.93 -2.68 12.08
N LEU A 112 0.14 -3.45 11.31
CA LEU A 112 -1.15 -3.94 11.77
C LEU A 112 -1.03 -4.85 13.00
N GLU A 113 -0.03 -5.73 13.01
CA GLU A 113 0.27 -6.59 14.18
C GLU A 113 0.61 -5.75 15.42
N TRP A 114 1.41 -4.69 15.28
CA TRP A 114 1.73 -3.78 16.38
C TRP A 114 0.52 -3.00 16.87
N ILE A 115 -0.32 -2.49 15.97
CA ILE A 115 -1.55 -1.78 16.36
C ILE A 115 -2.48 -2.74 17.10
N ASN A 116 -2.65 -3.96 16.60
CA ASN A 116 -3.48 -4.96 17.27
C ASN A 116 -2.96 -5.27 18.68
N LEU A 117 -1.67 -5.47 18.84
CA LEU A 117 -1.06 -5.69 20.14
C LEU A 117 -1.26 -4.50 21.06
N ALA A 118 -1.05 -3.27 20.59
CA ALA A 118 -1.26 -2.06 21.36
C ALA A 118 -2.71 -1.91 21.83
N VAL A 119 -3.67 -2.21 20.98
CA VAL A 119 -5.10 -2.19 21.33
C VAL A 119 -5.41 -3.24 22.40
N ILE A 120 -4.89 -4.45 22.28
CA ILE A 120 -5.07 -5.51 23.28
C ILE A 120 -4.51 -5.06 24.62
N VAL A 121 -3.30 -4.49 24.66
CA VAL A 121 -2.67 -4.00 25.89
C VAL A 121 -3.51 -2.88 26.50
N LEU A 122 -3.95 -1.90 25.71
CA LEU A 122 -4.78 -0.79 26.20
C LEU A 122 -6.13 -1.25 26.75
N LEU A 123 -6.73 -2.27 26.13
CA LEU A 123 -7.99 -2.83 26.62
C LEU A 123 -7.80 -3.70 27.87
N HIS A 124 -6.62 -4.27 28.06
CA HIS A 124 -6.30 -5.10 29.24
C HIS A 124 -5.91 -4.25 30.45
N ASP A 125 -5.16 -3.14 30.23
CA ASP A 125 -4.80 -2.17 31.28
C ASP A 125 -5.97 -1.24 31.65
N GLY A 126 -6.84 -0.94 30.70
CA GLY A 126 -8.11 -0.29 30.97
C GLY A 126 -9.05 -1.32 31.55
N SER A 127 -8.99 -1.51 32.87
CA SER A 127 -9.99 -2.27 33.58
C SER A 127 -11.38 -1.75 33.24
N ILE A 128 -11.99 -2.37 32.23
CA ILE A 128 -13.44 -2.29 32.03
C ILE A 128 -13.97 -3.01 33.27
N PRO A 129 -14.63 -2.30 34.22
CA PRO A 129 -15.27 -3.00 35.34
C PRO A 129 -16.25 -3.99 34.71
N TYR A 130 -15.97 -5.25 34.90
CA TYR A 130 -16.91 -6.32 34.58
C TYR A 130 -18.15 -6.03 35.43
N VAL A 131 -19.20 -5.55 34.79
CA VAL A 131 -20.52 -5.43 35.40
C VAL A 131 -21.01 -6.85 35.54
N ASP A 132 -20.90 -7.38 36.75
CA ASP A 132 -21.46 -8.67 37.12
C ASP A 132 -22.98 -8.48 37.16
N ASP A 133 -23.67 -8.85 36.08
CA ASP A 133 -25.14 -8.91 36.03
C ASP A 133 -25.63 -10.16 36.81
N THR A 134 -25.30 -10.21 38.09
CA THR A 134 -25.94 -11.13 39.00
C THR A 134 -26.75 -10.34 40.04
N ASP A 135 -28.02 -10.04 39.67
CA ASP A 135 -29.19 -9.93 40.57
C ASP A 135 -30.46 -10.28 39.81
#